data_e5cb48a75922af6d8878f38653ac3447
#
_entry.id   e5cb48a75922af6d8878f38653ac3447
#
_cell.length_a   1.000
_cell.length_b   1.000
_cell.length_c   1.000
_cell.angle_alpha   90.00
_cell.angle_beta   90.00
_cell.angle_gamma   90.00
#
_symmetry.space_group_name_H-M   'P 1'
#
loop_
_entity.id
_entity.type
_entity.pdbx_description
1 polymer ?
#
loop_
_entity_poly.entity_id
_entity_poly.type
_entity_poly.pdbx_seq_one_letter_code
_entity_poly.pdbx_strand_id
1 'polypeptide(L)'
;MPNQPDRAVLMLDIDGVLNPDKMRNPTKSGLNGYHKVDVREHGIRIWVTKHHGRLLTTLDADIVWATTWVAHPDALAFAADQYGIPTGLPEIFYDVTNDRDQTNTGKLDGVRSWLEDNNRTDAPLVWVDDDLGDKDAGWAEDRTAPTLLIKPIPQRGLTADHYQQISGFLDIRSL
;
A
#
# COMPACT_ATOMS: atom_id res chain seq x y z
N MET A 1 14.24 13.65 -4.50
CA MET A 1 13.39 14.52 -5.34
C MET A 1 12.80 15.59 -4.45
N PRO A 2 12.64 16.85 -4.89
CA PRO A 2 12.00 17.86 -4.05
C PRO A 2 10.55 17.41 -3.76
N ASN A 3 10.16 17.56 -2.49
CA ASN A 3 8.82 17.26 -1.99
C ASN A 3 7.83 18.16 -2.75
N GLN A 4 7.05 17.62 -3.67
CA GLN A 4 5.99 18.36 -4.35
C GLN A 4 4.73 18.23 -3.48
N PRO A 5 4.29 19.31 -2.79
CA PRO A 5 3.19 19.22 -1.83
C PRO A 5 1.87 18.77 -2.44
N ASP A 6 1.70 18.99 -3.73
CA ASP A 6 0.46 18.69 -4.47
C ASP A 6 0.44 17.27 -5.10
N ARG A 7 1.57 16.56 -5.10
CA ARG A 7 1.63 15.22 -5.64
C ARG A 7 0.85 14.25 -4.76
N ALA A 8 0.13 13.29 -5.33
CA ALA A 8 -0.62 12.31 -4.56
C ALA A 8 0.29 11.43 -3.69
N VAL A 9 -0.23 10.95 -2.57
CA VAL A 9 0.43 9.95 -1.71
C VAL A 9 -0.26 8.60 -1.91
N LEU A 10 0.52 7.54 -2.07
CA LEU A 10 0.06 6.16 -2.11
C LEU A 10 0.57 5.42 -0.88
N MET A 11 -0.30 5.24 0.13
CA MET A 11 -0.05 4.38 1.28
C MET A 11 -0.30 2.93 0.88
N LEU A 12 0.71 2.06 1.09
CA LEU A 12 0.73 0.73 0.52
C LEU A 12 1.09 -0.32 1.57
N ASP A 13 0.21 -1.31 1.76
CA ASP A 13 0.49 -2.51 2.53
C ASP A 13 1.10 -3.63 1.67
N ILE A 14 1.61 -4.67 2.30
CA ILE A 14 2.21 -5.85 1.67
C ILE A 14 1.29 -7.07 1.80
N ASP A 15 1.03 -7.53 3.02
CA ASP A 15 0.25 -8.74 3.23
C ASP A 15 -1.22 -8.51 2.88
N GLY A 16 -1.84 -9.45 2.20
CA GLY A 16 -3.19 -9.29 1.66
C GLY A 16 -3.30 -8.33 0.46
N VAL A 17 -2.23 -7.57 0.14
CA VAL A 17 -2.17 -6.55 -0.91
C VAL A 17 -1.22 -6.95 -2.03
N LEU A 18 0.09 -6.83 -1.84
CA LEU A 18 1.12 -7.28 -2.80
C LEU A 18 1.40 -8.77 -2.66
N ASN A 19 1.35 -9.26 -1.43
CA ASN A 19 1.48 -10.67 -1.04
C ASN A 19 0.10 -11.25 -0.73
N PRO A 20 -0.60 -11.86 -1.71
CA PRO A 20 -1.91 -12.46 -1.47
C PRO A 20 -1.84 -13.60 -0.45
N ASP A 21 -2.69 -13.56 0.59
CA ASP A 21 -2.77 -14.61 1.60
C ASP A 21 -3.36 -15.89 1.00
N LYS A 22 -2.66 -17.03 1.20
CA LYS A 22 -3.13 -18.36 0.75
C LYS A 22 -3.61 -18.41 -0.70
N MET A 23 -2.96 -17.65 -1.57
CA MET A 23 -3.31 -17.61 -3.00
C MET A 23 -3.37 -19.05 -3.58
N ARG A 24 -4.54 -19.42 -4.11
CA ARG A 24 -4.74 -20.72 -4.76
C ARG A 24 -4.58 -20.65 -6.28
N ASN A 25 -4.90 -19.51 -6.87
CA ASN A 25 -4.85 -19.31 -8.31
C ASN A 25 -4.32 -17.89 -8.65
N PRO A 26 -3.05 -17.78 -9.03
CA PRO A 26 -2.42 -16.49 -9.36
C PRO A 26 -3.10 -15.73 -10.51
N THR A 27 -3.72 -16.44 -11.45
CA THR A 27 -4.32 -15.81 -12.65
C THR A 27 -5.57 -15.00 -12.35
N LYS A 28 -6.20 -15.20 -11.19
CA LYS A 28 -7.43 -14.46 -10.81
C LYS A 28 -7.21 -12.99 -10.48
N SER A 29 -5.98 -12.55 -10.25
CA SER A 29 -5.65 -11.14 -10.05
C SER A 29 -5.63 -10.33 -11.36
N GLY A 30 -5.60 -10.99 -12.52
CA GLY A 30 -5.33 -10.36 -13.82
C GLY A 30 -3.87 -9.97 -14.02
N LEU A 31 -3.00 -10.27 -13.05
CA LEU A 31 -1.56 -10.06 -13.13
C LEU A 31 -0.86 -11.40 -13.37
N ASN A 32 0.25 -11.36 -14.13
CA ASN A 32 1.00 -12.55 -14.49
C ASN A 32 2.33 -12.63 -13.72
N GLY A 33 2.99 -13.79 -13.81
CA GLY A 33 4.37 -13.97 -13.33
C GLY A 33 4.51 -14.10 -11.81
N TYR A 34 3.43 -14.46 -11.09
CA TYR A 34 3.54 -14.78 -9.68
C TYR A 34 4.40 -16.03 -9.45
N HIS A 35 5.30 -15.92 -8.51
CA HIS A 35 6.11 -17.02 -7.98
C HIS A 35 6.33 -16.86 -6.48
N LYS A 36 6.76 -17.92 -5.80
CA LYS A 36 7.05 -17.88 -4.36
C LYS A 36 8.50 -17.58 -4.11
N VAL A 37 8.75 -16.72 -3.13
CA VAL A 37 10.08 -16.37 -2.65
C VAL A 37 10.14 -16.58 -1.13
N ASP A 38 11.23 -17.19 -0.67
CA ASP A 38 11.49 -17.38 0.75
C ASP A 38 12.26 -16.17 1.31
N VAL A 39 11.68 -15.50 2.30
CA VAL A 39 12.36 -14.48 3.12
C VAL A 39 13.07 -15.23 4.26
N ARG A 40 14.26 -15.76 3.94
CA ARG A 40 14.93 -16.84 4.70
C ARG A 40 15.16 -16.51 6.17
N GLU A 41 15.60 -15.30 6.47
CA GLU A 41 15.93 -14.86 7.83
C GLU A 41 14.69 -14.72 8.72
N HIS A 42 13.50 -14.58 8.11
CA HIS A 42 12.24 -14.44 8.83
C HIS A 42 11.36 -15.69 8.76
N GLY A 43 11.78 -16.75 8.07
CA GLY A 43 11.04 -18.00 7.95
C GLY A 43 9.68 -17.88 7.24
N ILE A 44 9.46 -16.79 6.52
CA ILE A 44 8.22 -16.54 5.78
C ILE A 44 8.41 -16.73 4.27
N ARG A 45 7.32 -17.07 3.61
CA ARG A 45 7.26 -17.23 2.16
C ARG A 45 6.19 -16.34 1.58
N ILE A 46 6.56 -15.53 0.61
CA ILE A 46 5.66 -14.57 -0.06
C ILE A 46 5.44 -14.92 -1.52
N TRP A 47 4.29 -14.52 -2.03
CA TRP A 47 4.01 -14.48 -3.45
C TRP A 47 4.47 -13.15 -4.03
N VAL A 48 5.26 -13.18 -5.08
CA VAL A 48 5.77 -11.97 -5.74
C VAL A 48 5.49 -11.98 -7.23
N THR A 49 5.27 -10.78 -7.77
CA THR A 49 5.30 -10.52 -9.21
C THR A 49 5.87 -9.13 -9.46
N LYS A 50 6.79 -9.01 -10.42
CA LYS A 50 7.33 -7.71 -10.85
C LYS A 50 6.31 -6.83 -11.60
N HIS A 51 5.11 -7.35 -11.87
CA HIS A 51 4.01 -6.52 -12.39
C HIS A 51 3.62 -5.43 -11.41
N HIS A 52 3.65 -5.69 -10.10
CA HIS A 52 3.36 -4.68 -9.08
C HIS A 52 4.31 -3.48 -9.21
N GLY A 53 5.61 -3.70 -9.21
CA GLY A 53 6.60 -2.62 -9.34
C GLY A 53 6.43 -1.85 -10.64
N ARG A 54 6.26 -2.55 -11.77
CA ARG A 54 6.04 -1.88 -13.07
C ARG A 54 4.81 -0.98 -13.08
N LEU A 55 3.70 -1.41 -12.48
CA LEU A 55 2.48 -0.61 -12.43
C LEU A 55 2.60 0.53 -11.42
N LEU A 56 3.06 0.25 -10.21
CA LEU A 56 3.22 1.24 -9.14
C LEU A 56 4.17 2.38 -9.53
N THR A 57 5.28 2.06 -10.19
CA THR A 57 6.28 3.08 -10.58
C THR A 57 5.84 3.96 -11.76
N THR A 58 4.74 3.61 -12.46
CA THR A 58 4.13 4.47 -13.48
C THR A 58 3.09 5.44 -12.93
N LEU A 59 2.66 5.27 -11.68
CA LEU A 59 1.69 6.14 -11.04
C LEU A 59 2.32 7.49 -10.66
N ASP A 60 1.60 8.58 -10.87
CA ASP A 60 2.03 9.90 -10.40
C ASP A 60 1.69 10.09 -8.93
N ALA A 61 2.36 9.32 -8.07
CA ALA A 61 2.19 9.35 -6.63
C ALA A 61 3.51 9.04 -5.92
N ASP A 62 3.65 9.57 -4.71
CA ASP A 62 4.73 9.20 -3.79
C ASP A 62 4.30 7.96 -3.02
N ILE A 63 5.03 6.86 -3.20
CA ILE A 63 4.74 5.60 -2.51
C ILE A 63 5.31 5.67 -1.10
N VAL A 64 4.47 5.30 -0.11
CA VAL A 64 4.82 5.25 1.32
C VAL A 64 4.39 3.88 1.85
N TRP A 65 5.28 3.20 2.55
CA TRP A 65 4.95 1.93 3.17
C TRP A 65 4.04 2.12 4.38
N ALA A 66 2.87 1.51 4.34
CA ALA A 66 1.90 1.43 5.43
C ALA A 66 1.67 -0.05 5.79
N THR A 67 2.73 -0.70 6.26
CA THR A 67 2.78 -2.15 6.49
C THR A 67 3.42 -2.48 7.84
N THR A 68 3.06 -3.61 8.42
CA THR A 68 3.72 -4.14 9.63
C THR A 68 5.19 -4.51 9.39
N TRP A 69 5.60 -4.64 8.13
CA TRP A 69 6.97 -4.99 7.75
C TRP A 69 7.99 -3.90 8.04
N VAL A 70 7.56 -2.67 8.34
CA VAL A 70 8.44 -1.58 8.79
C VAL A 70 9.22 -1.95 10.07
N ALA A 71 8.69 -2.87 10.88
CA ALA A 71 9.40 -3.44 12.04
C ALA A 71 10.60 -4.31 11.64
N HIS A 72 10.75 -4.68 10.37
CA HIS A 72 11.78 -5.56 9.83
C HIS A 72 12.38 -4.98 8.54
N PRO A 73 13.20 -3.91 8.62
CA PRO A 73 13.64 -3.16 7.44
C PRO A 73 14.35 -4.00 6.37
N ASP A 74 15.13 -5.00 6.78
CA ASP A 74 15.84 -5.88 5.84
C ASP A 74 14.86 -6.77 5.05
N ALA A 75 13.82 -7.29 5.72
CA ALA A 75 12.77 -8.06 5.06
C ALA A 75 11.94 -7.18 4.12
N LEU A 76 11.63 -5.95 4.54
CA LEU A 76 10.91 -4.97 3.73
C LEU A 76 11.72 -4.61 2.47
N ALA A 77 13.01 -4.30 2.61
CA ALA A 77 13.89 -3.98 1.50
C ALA A 77 14.02 -5.17 0.52
N PHE A 78 14.16 -6.39 1.05
CA PHE A 78 14.19 -7.60 0.24
C PHE A 78 12.87 -7.79 -0.54
N ALA A 79 11.71 -7.65 0.13
CA ALA A 79 10.41 -7.79 -0.51
C ALA A 79 10.20 -6.73 -1.60
N ALA A 80 10.54 -5.47 -1.33
CA ALA A 80 10.47 -4.38 -2.30
C ALA A 80 11.25 -4.71 -3.58
N ASP A 81 12.50 -5.18 -3.46
CA ASP A 81 13.31 -5.62 -4.60
C ASP A 81 12.64 -6.74 -5.40
N GLN A 82 12.09 -7.74 -4.71
CA GLN A 82 11.41 -8.86 -5.36
C GLN A 82 10.15 -8.41 -6.12
N TYR A 83 9.42 -7.42 -5.63
CA TYR A 83 8.29 -6.80 -6.33
C TYR A 83 8.75 -5.86 -7.46
N GLY A 84 10.00 -5.43 -7.50
CA GLY A 84 10.51 -4.41 -8.42
C GLY A 84 10.10 -3.00 -8.01
N ILE A 85 9.89 -2.77 -6.72
CA ILE A 85 9.62 -1.47 -6.10
C ILE A 85 10.94 -0.91 -5.59
N PRO A 86 11.21 0.42 -5.71
CA PRO A 86 12.42 1.01 -5.16
C PRO A 86 12.57 0.73 -3.67
N THR A 87 13.78 0.46 -3.22
CA THR A 87 14.11 0.34 -1.79
C THR A 87 14.30 1.72 -1.16
N GLY A 88 14.15 1.81 0.17
CA GLY A 88 14.33 3.07 0.91
C GLY A 88 13.22 4.09 0.68
N LEU A 89 12.03 3.64 0.32
CA LEU A 89 10.83 4.48 0.31
C LEU A 89 10.47 4.92 1.74
N PRO A 90 9.78 6.07 1.89
CA PRO A 90 9.23 6.48 3.18
C PRO A 90 8.29 5.41 3.75
N GLU A 91 8.17 5.42 5.07
CA GLU A 91 7.30 4.49 5.80
C GLU A 91 6.55 5.23 6.91
N ILE A 92 5.36 4.77 7.26
CA ILE A 92 4.66 5.26 8.44
C ILE A 92 5.26 4.65 9.69
N PHE A 93 5.25 5.40 10.81
CA PHE A 93 5.42 4.78 12.11
C PHE A 93 4.16 3.98 12.46
N TYR A 94 4.33 2.72 12.79
CA TYR A 94 3.24 1.82 13.15
C TYR A 94 3.53 1.15 14.49
N ASP A 95 2.68 1.43 15.47
CA ASP A 95 2.71 0.74 16.76
C ASP A 95 1.89 -0.55 16.66
N VAL A 96 2.60 -1.67 16.56
CA VAL A 96 1.97 -3.01 16.47
C VAL A 96 1.18 -3.41 17.72
N THR A 97 1.31 -2.66 18.82
CA THR A 97 0.55 -2.89 20.05
C THR A 97 -0.83 -2.24 20.03
N ASN A 98 -1.08 -1.33 19.08
CA ASN A 98 -2.38 -0.74 18.88
C ASN A 98 -3.40 -1.80 18.44
N ASP A 99 -4.45 -1.90 19.23
CA ASP A 99 -5.49 -2.91 19.12
C ASP A 99 -6.15 -2.83 17.72
N ARG A 100 -5.92 -3.87 16.90
CA ARG A 100 -6.68 -4.08 15.67
C ARG A 100 -8.08 -4.48 16.07
N ASP A 101 -8.99 -3.55 16.09
CA ASP A 101 -10.40 -3.92 16.10
C ASP A 101 -10.91 -4.07 14.66
N GLN A 102 -12.06 -4.69 14.48
CA GLN A 102 -12.66 -4.90 13.15
C GLN A 102 -13.08 -3.59 12.45
N THR A 103 -12.86 -2.44 13.06
CA THR A 103 -13.30 -1.12 12.59
C THR A 103 -12.16 -0.28 12.04
N ASN A 104 -10.90 -0.71 12.16
CA ASN A 104 -9.73 -0.01 11.62
C ASN A 104 -8.55 -0.96 11.36
N THR A 105 -7.60 -0.48 10.53
CA THR A 105 -6.36 -1.20 10.21
C THR A 105 -5.36 -1.26 11.38
N GLY A 106 -5.57 -0.46 12.42
CA GLY A 106 -4.53 -0.14 13.43
C GLY A 106 -3.46 0.82 12.90
N LYS A 107 -3.50 1.22 11.63
CA LYS A 107 -2.50 2.07 10.97
C LYS A 107 -2.94 3.54 10.83
N LEU A 108 -4.21 3.85 11.11
CA LEU A 108 -4.81 5.17 10.86
C LEU A 108 -4.01 6.31 11.50
N ASP A 109 -3.61 6.14 12.76
CA ASP A 109 -2.85 7.18 13.47
C ASP A 109 -1.46 7.38 12.83
N GLY A 110 -0.80 6.30 12.40
CA GLY A 110 0.46 6.38 11.68
C GLY A 110 0.34 7.08 10.33
N VAL A 111 -0.74 6.80 9.58
CA VAL A 111 -1.04 7.48 8.31
C VAL A 111 -1.26 8.98 8.53
N ARG A 112 -2.06 9.35 9.53
CA ARG A 112 -2.34 10.76 9.88
C ARG A 112 -1.07 11.49 10.27
N SER A 113 -0.31 10.94 11.21
CA SER A 113 0.94 11.54 11.67
C SER A 113 1.93 11.72 10.51
N TRP A 114 2.06 10.72 9.65
CA TRP A 114 2.95 10.82 8.49
C TRP A 114 2.55 11.98 7.55
N LEU A 115 1.25 12.11 7.27
CA LEU A 115 0.74 13.20 6.43
C LEU A 115 0.99 14.57 7.07
N GLU A 116 0.81 14.73 8.38
CA GLU A 116 1.06 15.95 9.14
C GLU A 116 2.56 16.30 9.15
N ASP A 117 3.41 15.36 9.54
CA ASP A 117 4.87 15.55 9.67
C ASP A 117 5.55 15.90 8.35
N ASN A 118 4.96 15.44 7.23
CA ASN A 118 5.48 15.71 5.90
C ASN A 118 4.76 16.86 5.16
N ASN A 119 3.86 17.59 5.84
CA ASN A 119 3.05 18.66 5.25
C ASN A 119 2.25 18.19 4.03
N ARG A 120 1.61 17.01 4.14
CA ARG A 120 0.85 16.35 3.06
C ARG A 120 -0.62 16.15 3.41
N THR A 121 -1.14 16.85 4.43
CA THR A 121 -2.55 16.75 4.85
C THR A 121 -3.53 17.07 3.73
N ASP A 122 -3.18 18.02 2.86
CA ASP A 122 -3.99 18.45 1.74
C ASP A 122 -3.66 17.72 0.42
N ALA A 123 -2.69 16.79 0.45
CA ALA A 123 -2.37 15.98 -0.71
C ALA A 123 -3.46 14.94 -0.98
N PRO A 124 -3.76 14.65 -2.26
CA PRO A 124 -4.59 13.50 -2.62
C PRO A 124 -3.99 12.22 -2.06
N LEU A 125 -4.84 11.35 -1.53
CA LEU A 125 -4.41 10.11 -0.91
C LEU A 125 -5.05 8.90 -1.59
N VAL A 126 -4.23 7.92 -1.93
CA VAL A 126 -4.66 6.54 -2.19
C VAL A 126 -4.15 5.69 -1.04
N TRP A 127 -5.04 4.98 -0.36
CA TRP A 127 -4.64 4.05 0.70
C TRP A 127 -5.11 2.64 0.36
N VAL A 128 -4.15 1.73 0.23
CA VAL A 128 -4.37 0.33 -0.17
C VAL A 128 -4.00 -0.59 0.97
N ASP A 129 -5.01 -1.25 1.54
CA ASP A 129 -4.86 -2.11 2.70
C ASP A 129 -6.04 -3.09 2.77
N ASP A 130 -5.81 -4.36 3.03
CA ASP A 130 -6.87 -5.38 3.11
C ASP A 130 -7.65 -5.35 4.44
N ASP A 131 -7.13 -4.66 5.45
CA ASP A 131 -7.73 -4.52 6.77
C ASP A 131 -8.53 -3.19 6.95
N LEU A 132 -8.68 -2.35 5.90
CA LEU A 132 -9.45 -1.11 6.00
C LEU A 132 -10.83 -1.34 6.62
N GLY A 133 -11.21 -0.50 7.58
CA GLY A 133 -12.46 -0.59 8.33
C GLY A 133 -13.28 0.70 8.33
N ASP A 134 -14.36 0.72 9.11
CA ASP A 134 -15.30 1.84 9.13
C ASP A 134 -14.67 3.13 9.66
N LYS A 135 -13.74 3.06 10.61
CA LYS A 135 -13.02 4.24 11.12
C LYS A 135 -12.11 4.84 10.06
N ASP A 136 -11.42 4.00 9.27
CA ASP A 136 -10.57 4.44 8.18
C ASP A 136 -11.42 5.14 7.10
N ALA A 137 -12.58 4.56 6.78
CA ALA A 137 -13.53 5.11 5.82
C ALA A 137 -14.10 6.45 6.31
N GLY A 138 -14.57 6.53 7.55
CA GLY A 138 -15.10 7.77 8.12
C GLY A 138 -14.05 8.88 8.14
N TRP A 139 -12.81 8.57 8.53
CA TRP A 139 -11.73 9.55 8.45
C TRP A 139 -11.46 10.01 7.00
N ALA A 140 -11.47 9.09 6.05
CA ALA A 140 -11.25 9.43 4.65
C ALA A 140 -12.35 10.33 4.07
N GLU A 141 -13.60 10.14 4.50
CA GLU A 141 -14.75 10.98 4.13
C GLU A 141 -14.64 12.38 4.72
N ASP A 142 -14.11 12.51 5.95
CA ASP A 142 -13.93 13.79 6.64
C ASP A 142 -12.77 14.62 6.09
N ARG A 143 -11.90 14.03 5.25
CA ARG A 143 -10.79 14.77 4.64
C ARG A 143 -11.27 15.76 3.59
N THR A 144 -10.71 16.97 3.62
CA THR A 144 -10.91 17.98 2.57
C THR A 144 -10.25 17.54 1.26
N ALA A 145 -9.06 16.96 1.37
CA ALA A 145 -8.35 16.42 0.21
C ALA A 145 -8.95 15.09 -0.24
N PRO A 146 -9.10 14.89 -1.54
CA PRO A 146 -9.67 13.67 -2.07
C PRO A 146 -8.90 12.42 -1.66
N THR A 147 -9.64 11.39 -1.27
CA THR A 147 -9.09 10.14 -0.78
C THR A 147 -9.75 8.96 -1.47
N LEU A 148 -8.93 8.03 -1.95
CA LEU A 148 -9.36 6.75 -2.50
C LEU A 148 -8.88 5.63 -1.56
N LEU A 149 -9.81 4.89 -1.01
CA LEU A 149 -9.51 3.67 -0.26
C LEU A 149 -9.69 2.45 -1.17
N ILE A 150 -8.69 1.58 -1.20
CA ILE A 150 -8.74 0.30 -1.92
C ILE A 150 -8.56 -0.82 -0.91
N LYS A 151 -9.60 -1.63 -0.74
CA LYS A 151 -9.59 -2.82 0.11
C LYS A 151 -9.56 -4.09 -0.73
N PRO A 152 -8.38 -4.65 -1.03
CA PRO A 152 -8.29 -5.91 -1.77
C PRO A 152 -8.87 -7.08 -0.97
N ILE A 153 -9.31 -8.10 -1.67
CA ILE A 153 -9.59 -9.39 -1.04
C ILE A 153 -8.23 -10.04 -0.72
N PRO A 154 -7.91 -10.37 0.55
CA PRO A 154 -6.56 -10.81 0.94
C PRO A 154 -6.03 -11.98 0.13
N GLN A 155 -6.92 -12.92 -0.28
CA GLN A 155 -6.54 -14.10 -1.07
C GLN A 155 -6.26 -13.79 -2.55
N ARG A 156 -6.50 -12.55 -2.99
CA ARG A 156 -6.24 -12.11 -4.38
C ARG A 156 -5.18 -11.02 -4.44
N GLY A 157 -5.09 -10.18 -3.39
CA GLY A 157 -4.28 -8.98 -3.38
C GLY A 157 -4.76 -7.94 -4.40
N LEU A 158 -3.89 -7.03 -4.76
CA LEU A 158 -4.13 -6.05 -5.82
C LEU A 158 -4.35 -6.73 -7.17
N THR A 159 -5.35 -6.24 -7.89
CA THR A 159 -5.74 -6.74 -9.22
C THR A 159 -5.53 -5.67 -10.28
N ALA A 160 -5.61 -6.06 -11.56
CA ALA A 160 -5.58 -5.12 -12.67
C ALA A 160 -6.66 -4.03 -12.56
N ASP A 161 -7.87 -4.41 -12.09
CA ASP A 161 -8.99 -3.47 -11.90
C ASP A 161 -8.69 -2.42 -10.82
N HIS A 162 -8.00 -2.82 -9.72
CA HIS A 162 -7.56 -1.88 -8.69
C HIS A 162 -6.55 -0.86 -9.25
N TYR A 163 -5.61 -1.31 -10.08
CA TYR A 163 -4.66 -0.40 -10.74
C TYR A 163 -5.36 0.59 -11.68
N GLN A 164 -6.41 0.16 -12.39
CA GLN A 164 -7.23 1.06 -13.20
C GLN A 164 -7.97 2.10 -12.35
N GLN A 165 -8.51 1.71 -11.19
CA GLN A 165 -9.16 2.63 -10.25
C GLN A 165 -8.16 3.66 -9.72
N ILE A 166 -6.96 3.23 -9.32
CA ILE A 166 -5.90 4.13 -8.84
C ILE A 166 -5.48 5.10 -9.93
N SER A 167 -5.19 4.60 -11.13
CA SER A 167 -4.80 5.45 -12.26
C SER A 167 -5.89 6.46 -12.61
N GLY A 168 -7.15 6.02 -12.73
CA GLY A 168 -8.28 6.92 -13.00
C GLY A 168 -8.47 7.99 -11.93
N PHE A 169 -8.24 7.66 -10.64
CA PHE A 169 -8.29 8.64 -9.55
C PHE A 169 -7.16 9.68 -9.65
N LEU A 170 -5.97 9.27 -10.05
CA LEU A 170 -4.82 10.15 -10.21
C LEU A 170 -4.92 11.02 -11.47
N ASP A 171 -5.39 10.45 -12.59
CA ASP A 171 -5.50 11.14 -13.90
C ASP A 171 -6.54 12.27 -13.89
N ILE A 172 -7.68 12.10 -13.21
CA ILE A 172 -8.75 13.11 -13.09
C ILE A 172 -8.22 14.42 -12.47
N ARG A 173 -7.06 14.44 -11.88
CA ARG A 173 -6.46 15.56 -11.16
C ARG A 173 -5.37 16.27 -11.93
N SER A 174 -4.89 15.65 -12.98
CA SER A 174 -3.92 16.26 -13.89
C SER A 174 -4.57 17.21 -14.91
N LEU A 175 -5.91 17.37 -14.83
CA LEU A 175 -6.74 18.27 -15.66
C LEU A 175 -7.19 19.49 -14.87
#